data_efef6dffab5aaa667b2b8939b88cb7c2
#
_entry.id   efef6dffab5aaa667b2b8939b88cb7c2
#
_cell.length_a   1.000
_cell.length_b   1.000
_cell.length_c   1.000
_cell.angle_alpha   90.00
_cell.angle_beta   90.00
_cell.angle_gamma   90.00
#
_symmetry.space_group_name_H-M   'P 1'
#
loop_
_entity.id
_entity.type
_entity.pdbx_description
1 polymer ?
#
loop_
_entity_poly.entity_id
_entity_poly.type
_entity_poly.pdbx_seq_one_letter_code
_entity_poly.pdbx_strand_id
1 'polypeptide(L)'
;MLELLEFTFFRHAMLGSLFASIACGIIGTYIVTRRLVFISGGITHASFGGIGIGLYTGFSPLLSAAIFSVLSAFGVEWLSKHKDMREDSAIAVFWTFGMAVGIIFSFLAPGFTPDLSAFLFGNILTITTTDIWILVGLSVLLSIFFSCFLNPIITIAFDREYALSQRIPVVLFEYILMMFIALTIVSCLRMIGIVLVISLLTLPQMTANLFTHSFKKIIWLAIGFGYISCLGGLFLSYQLQVPSGASIIFFSILVYAFCKISKSIYLCRQRNH
;
A
#
# COMPACT_ATOMS: atom_id res chain seq x y z
N MET A 1 19.52 -17.55 12.33
CA MET A 1 19.23 -16.67 11.17
C MET A 1 19.83 -17.18 9.86
N LEU A 2 21.09 -17.66 9.84
CA LEU A 2 21.71 -18.21 8.61
C LEU A 2 20.96 -19.47 8.11
N GLU A 3 20.54 -20.34 9.01
CA GLU A 3 19.72 -21.55 8.66
C GLU A 3 18.36 -21.20 8.04
N LEU A 4 17.74 -20.07 8.42
CA LEU A 4 16.47 -19.63 7.83
C LEU A 4 16.62 -19.19 6.37
N LEU A 5 17.82 -18.71 5.97
CA LEU A 5 18.10 -18.32 4.59
C LEU A 5 18.23 -19.54 3.64
N GLU A 6 18.36 -20.74 4.16
CA GLU A 6 18.38 -21.97 3.35
C GLU A 6 16.97 -22.31 2.84
N PHE A 7 15.92 -21.87 3.54
CA PHE A 7 14.54 -22.10 3.13
C PHE A 7 14.10 -21.16 2.01
N THR A 8 13.61 -21.71 0.92
CA THR A 8 13.16 -20.94 -0.26
C THR A 8 12.03 -19.97 0.07
N PHE A 9 11.08 -20.37 0.94
CA PHE A 9 9.97 -19.52 1.36
C PHE A 9 10.45 -18.26 2.10
N PHE A 10 11.49 -18.38 2.93
CA PHE A 10 12.03 -17.24 3.68
C PHE A 10 12.77 -16.25 2.76
N ARG A 11 13.54 -16.78 1.78
CA ARG A 11 14.18 -15.94 0.74
C ARG A 11 13.13 -15.18 -0.08
N HIS A 12 12.06 -15.85 -0.48
CA HIS A 12 10.95 -15.23 -1.19
C HIS A 12 10.29 -14.14 -0.34
N ALA A 13 10.04 -14.40 0.95
CA ALA A 13 9.48 -13.42 1.86
C ALA A 13 10.37 -12.17 2.01
N MET A 14 11.69 -12.34 2.10
CA MET A 14 12.64 -11.22 2.17
C MET A 14 12.66 -10.39 0.88
N LEU A 15 12.73 -11.05 -0.29
CA LEU A 15 12.71 -10.37 -1.58
C LEU A 15 11.38 -9.66 -1.82
N GLY A 16 10.27 -10.35 -1.53
CA GLY A 16 8.94 -9.76 -1.63
C GLY A 16 8.77 -8.55 -0.71
N SER A 17 9.25 -8.64 0.54
CA SER A 17 9.25 -7.52 1.47
C SER A 17 10.05 -6.32 0.98
N LEU A 18 11.20 -6.55 0.33
CA LEU A 18 12.03 -5.49 -0.24
C LEU A 18 11.27 -4.72 -1.34
N PHE A 19 10.74 -5.45 -2.33
CA PHE A 19 10.05 -4.80 -3.45
C PHE A 19 8.69 -4.22 -3.02
N ALA A 20 7.97 -4.86 -2.10
CA ALA A 20 6.78 -4.27 -1.49
C ALA A 20 7.11 -2.97 -0.74
N SER A 21 8.22 -2.94 0.02
CA SER A 21 8.66 -1.72 0.70
C SER A 21 9.05 -0.61 -0.28
N ILE A 22 9.66 -0.94 -1.42
CA ILE A 22 9.97 0.04 -2.47
C ILE A 22 8.67 0.62 -3.06
N ALA A 23 7.75 -0.24 -3.52
CA ALA A 23 6.49 0.21 -4.10
C ALA A 23 5.65 1.01 -3.10
N CYS A 24 5.46 0.48 -1.86
CA CYS A 24 4.73 1.16 -0.81
C CYS A 24 5.45 2.42 -0.31
N GLY A 25 6.78 2.46 -0.30
CA GLY A 25 7.56 3.64 0.07
C GLY A 25 7.35 4.80 -0.89
N ILE A 26 7.35 4.53 -2.19
CA ILE A 26 7.12 5.52 -3.24
C ILE A 26 5.66 6.02 -3.22
N ILE A 27 4.70 5.11 -3.38
CA ILE A 27 3.27 5.45 -3.46
C ILE A 27 2.74 5.97 -2.13
N GLY A 28 3.12 5.36 -1.00
CA GLY A 28 2.68 5.80 0.31
C GLY A 28 3.17 7.20 0.67
N THR A 29 4.36 7.62 0.19
CA THR A 29 4.82 9.00 0.35
C THR A 29 3.87 9.97 -0.34
N TYR A 30 3.40 9.67 -1.54
CA TYR A 30 2.40 10.48 -2.23
C TYR A 30 1.06 10.50 -1.47
N ILE A 31 0.56 9.32 -1.05
CA ILE A 31 -0.70 9.17 -0.30
C ILE A 31 -0.66 10.00 0.99
N VAL A 32 0.41 9.89 1.79
CA VAL A 32 0.54 10.61 3.07
C VAL A 32 0.68 12.11 2.84
N THR A 33 1.44 12.55 1.83
CA THR A 33 1.62 13.97 1.51
C THR A 33 0.30 14.61 1.07
N ARG A 34 -0.48 13.92 0.26
CA ARG A 34 -1.82 14.37 -0.21
C ARG A 34 -2.91 14.19 0.85
N ARG A 35 -2.60 13.59 2.01
CA ARG A 35 -3.58 13.22 3.07
C ARG A 35 -4.65 12.25 2.60
N LEU A 36 -4.35 11.43 1.60
CA LEU A 36 -5.24 10.44 1.00
C LEU A 36 -5.16 9.07 1.69
N VAL A 37 -4.77 9.02 2.97
CA VAL A 37 -4.55 7.74 3.68
C VAL A 37 -5.78 6.84 3.64
N PHE A 38 -6.98 7.43 3.67
CA PHE A 38 -8.24 6.70 3.63
C PHE A 38 -8.46 5.94 2.30
N ILE A 39 -7.86 6.42 1.19
CA ILE A 39 -7.96 5.78 -0.13
C ILE A 39 -7.29 4.41 -0.15
N SER A 40 -6.20 4.23 0.62
CA SER A 40 -5.51 2.93 0.69
C SER A 40 -6.45 1.85 1.25
N GLY A 41 -7.20 2.17 2.32
CA GLY A 41 -8.21 1.28 2.87
C GLY A 41 -9.38 1.05 1.91
N GLY A 42 -9.91 2.14 1.35
CA GLY A 42 -11.06 2.09 0.43
C GLY A 42 -10.81 1.21 -0.79
N ILE A 43 -9.70 1.41 -1.50
CA ILE A 43 -9.35 0.61 -2.68
C ILE A 43 -9.00 -0.84 -2.30
N THR A 44 -8.32 -1.04 -1.17
CA THR A 44 -8.00 -2.39 -0.69
C THR A 44 -9.28 -3.20 -0.44
N HIS A 45 -10.27 -2.61 0.20
CA HIS A 45 -11.56 -3.28 0.41
C HIS A 45 -12.39 -3.37 -0.88
N ALA A 46 -12.34 -2.36 -1.75
CA ALA A 46 -13.01 -2.42 -3.04
C ALA A 46 -12.47 -3.56 -3.92
N SER A 47 -11.19 -3.92 -3.82
CA SER A 47 -10.60 -5.04 -4.56
C SER A 47 -11.30 -6.39 -4.33
N PHE A 48 -11.98 -6.54 -3.20
CA PHE A 48 -12.84 -7.69 -2.91
C PHE A 48 -13.92 -7.91 -3.96
N GLY A 49 -14.48 -6.84 -4.51
CA GLY A 49 -15.44 -6.92 -5.61
C GLY A 49 -14.88 -7.68 -6.81
N GLY A 50 -13.63 -7.36 -7.17
CA GLY A 50 -12.93 -8.05 -8.25
C GLY A 50 -12.61 -9.50 -7.93
N ILE A 51 -12.20 -9.81 -6.69
CA ILE A 51 -11.95 -11.18 -6.24
C ILE A 51 -13.23 -12.03 -6.36
N GLY A 52 -14.35 -11.53 -5.83
CA GLY A 52 -15.65 -12.23 -5.91
C GLY A 52 -16.09 -12.50 -7.34
N ILE A 53 -16.01 -11.49 -8.22
CA ILE A 53 -16.32 -11.66 -9.66
C ILE A 53 -15.39 -12.69 -10.28
N GLY A 54 -14.08 -12.66 -9.99
CA GLY A 54 -13.12 -13.62 -10.51
C GLY A 54 -13.44 -15.07 -10.09
N LEU A 55 -13.83 -15.29 -8.82
CA LEU A 55 -14.24 -16.60 -8.31
C LEU A 55 -15.52 -17.11 -9.01
N TYR A 56 -16.51 -16.23 -9.20
CA TYR A 56 -17.77 -16.60 -9.85
C TYR A 56 -17.60 -16.94 -11.33
N THR A 57 -16.81 -16.14 -12.06
CA THR A 57 -16.60 -16.31 -13.51
C THR A 57 -15.54 -17.37 -13.85
N GLY A 58 -14.79 -17.86 -12.86
CA GLY A 58 -13.64 -18.75 -13.09
C GLY A 58 -12.42 -18.05 -13.69
N PHE A 59 -12.44 -16.72 -13.77
CA PHE A 59 -11.30 -15.92 -14.21
C PHE A 59 -10.29 -15.73 -13.08
N SER A 60 -9.04 -15.36 -13.41
CA SER A 60 -8.01 -15.13 -12.38
C SER A 60 -8.48 -14.09 -11.34
N PRO A 61 -8.63 -14.47 -10.06
CA PRO A 61 -9.10 -13.54 -9.02
C PRO A 61 -8.20 -12.31 -8.86
N LEU A 62 -6.88 -12.48 -9.09
CA LEU A 62 -5.92 -11.38 -9.00
C LEU A 62 -6.09 -10.36 -10.12
N LEU A 63 -6.29 -10.81 -11.36
CA LEU A 63 -6.51 -9.91 -12.49
C LEU A 63 -7.86 -9.20 -12.37
N SER A 64 -8.91 -9.91 -11.94
CA SER A 64 -10.21 -9.33 -11.66
C SER A 64 -10.13 -8.27 -10.55
N ALA A 65 -9.38 -8.55 -9.47
CA ALA A 65 -9.12 -7.59 -8.40
C ALA A 65 -8.39 -6.35 -8.92
N ALA A 66 -7.37 -6.52 -9.77
CA ALA A 66 -6.62 -5.40 -10.34
C ALA A 66 -7.52 -4.50 -11.21
N ILE A 67 -8.30 -5.09 -12.11
CA ILE A 67 -9.23 -4.35 -12.97
C ILE A 67 -10.26 -3.60 -12.12
N PHE A 68 -10.91 -4.29 -11.16
CA PHE A 68 -11.93 -3.68 -10.32
C PHE A 68 -11.37 -2.56 -9.44
N SER A 69 -10.16 -2.74 -8.90
CA SER A 69 -9.48 -1.73 -8.08
C SER A 69 -9.11 -0.49 -8.88
N VAL A 70 -8.61 -0.65 -10.12
CA VAL A 70 -8.30 0.49 -11.00
C VAL A 70 -9.57 1.23 -11.39
N LEU A 71 -10.64 0.51 -11.74
CA LEU A 71 -11.94 1.13 -12.03
C LEU A 71 -12.51 1.85 -10.81
N SER A 72 -12.39 1.27 -9.62
CA SER A 72 -12.80 1.91 -8.37
C SER A 72 -11.99 3.17 -8.07
N ALA A 73 -10.66 3.13 -8.27
CA ALA A 73 -9.79 4.29 -8.10
C ALA A 73 -10.15 5.44 -9.06
N PHE A 74 -10.42 5.12 -10.32
CA PHE A 74 -10.90 6.10 -11.30
C PHE A 74 -12.29 6.61 -10.96
N GLY A 75 -13.18 5.75 -10.46
CA GLY A 75 -14.50 6.15 -9.99
C GLY A 75 -14.45 7.10 -8.80
N VAL A 76 -13.58 6.86 -7.83
CA VAL A 76 -13.35 7.77 -6.69
C VAL A 76 -12.89 9.14 -7.20
N GLU A 77 -11.89 9.17 -8.08
CA GLU A 77 -11.35 10.40 -8.65
C GLU A 77 -12.40 11.17 -9.46
N TRP A 78 -13.19 10.46 -10.27
CA TRP A 78 -14.27 11.06 -11.07
C TRP A 78 -15.37 11.62 -10.19
N LEU A 79 -15.81 10.86 -9.17
CA LEU A 79 -16.93 11.23 -8.31
C LEU A 79 -16.58 12.44 -7.44
N SER A 80 -15.36 12.51 -6.90
CA SER A 80 -14.90 13.63 -6.09
C SER A 80 -14.79 14.94 -6.89
N LYS A 81 -14.45 14.85 -8.19
CA LYS A 81 -14.27 16.05 -9.02
C LYS A 81 -15.54 16.58 -9.67
N HIS A 82 -16.49 15.71 -10.04
CA HIS A 82 -17.65 16.09 -10.86
C HIS A 82 -18.94 16.26 -10.06
N LYS A 83 -18.98 15.84 -8.81
CA LYS A 83 -20.23 15.83 -8.01
C LYS A 83 -20.12 16.65 -6.71
N ASP A 84 -19.13 17.52 -6.58
CA ASP A 84 -18.84 18.30 -5.35
C ASP A 84 -18.85 17.43 -4.08
N MET A 85 -18.54 16.14 -4.25
CA MET A 85 -18.48 15.18 -3.16
C MET A 85 -17.10 15.18 -2.53
N ARG A 86 -17.04 15.14 -1.20
CA ARG A 86 -15.77 14.99 -0.49
C ARG A 86 -15.11 13.68 -0.87
N GLU A 87 -13.79 13.69 -1.05
CA GLU A 87 -13.00 12.49 -1.40
C GLU A 87 -13.28 11.31 -0.47
N ASP A 88 -13.34 11.55 0.86
CA ASP A 88 -13.66 10.52 1.84
C ASP A 88 -15.01 9.85 1.61
N SER A 89 -16.02 10.62 1.17
CA SER A 89 -17.35 10.08 0.87
C SER A 89 -17.33 9.24 -0.41
N ALA A 90 -16.62 9.67 -1.44
CA ALA A 90 -16.45 8.91 -2.67
C ALA A 90 -15.72 7.57 -2.40
N ILE A 91 -14.67 7.61 -1.57
CA ILE A 91 -13.95 6.40 -1.15
C ILE A 91 -14.89 5.45 -0.41
N ALA A 92 -15.71 5.95 0.53
CA ALA A 92 -16.66 5.13 1.29
C ALA A 92 -17.69 4.43 0.39
N VAL A 93 -18.17 5.10 -0.65
CA VAL A 93 -19.09 4.52 -1.64
C VAL A 93 -18.45 3.34 -2.37
N PHE A 94 -17.23 3.51 -2.91
CA PHE A 94 -16.54 2.43 -3.62
C PHE A 94 -16.07 1.32 -2.70
N TRP A 95 -15.72 1.64 -1.46
CA TRP A 95 -15.43 0.64 -0.42
C TRP A 95 -16.62 -0.29 -0.18
N THR A 96 -17.76 0.30 0.18
CA THR A 96 -18.96 -0.47 0.52
C THR A 96 -19.53 -1.20 -0.71
N PHE A 97 -19.52 -0.56 -1.88
CA PHE A 97 -19.93 -1.19 -3.14
C PHE A 97 -19.07 -2.40 -3.49
N GLY A 98 -17.74 -2.26 -3.43
CA GLY A 98 -16.82 -3.36 -3.73
C GLY A 98 -16.96 -4.53 -2.75
N MET A 99 -17.11 -4.24 -1.45
CA MET A 99 -17.38 -5.27 -0.44
C MET A 99 -18.71 -6.00 -0.72
N ALA A 100 -19.77 -5.27 -1.01
CA ALA A 100 -21.08 -5.87 -1.31
C ALA A 100 -21.01 -6.77 -2.55
N VAL A 101 -20.45 -6.27 -3.65
CA VAL A 101 -20.23 -7.04 -4.88
C VAL A 101 -19.40 -8.29 -4.61
N GLY A 102 -18.27 -8.13 -3.89
CA GLY A 102 -17.38 -9.24 -3.56
C GLY A 102 -18.08 -10.34 -2.78
N ILE A 103 -18.83 -9.99 -1.76
CA ILE A 103 -19.58 -10.96 -0.94
C ILE A 103 -20.65 -11.66 -1.79
N ILE A 104 -21.48 -10.91 -2.53
CA ILE A 104 -22.54 -11.49 -3.36
C ILE A 104 -21.98 -12.50 -4.37
N PHE A 105 -20.95 -12.13 -5.13
CA PHE A 105 -20.38 -13.02 -6.14
C PHE A 105 -19.63 -14.20 -5.53
N SER A 106 -19.00 -14.03 -4.36
CA SER A 106 -18.38 -15.15 -3.63
C SER A 106 -19.43 -16.18 -3.18
N PHE A 107 -20.61 -15.76 -2.73
CA PHE A 107 -21.69 -16.67 -2.37
C PHE A 107 -22.36 -17.34 -3.59
N LEU A 108 -22.35 -16.69 -4.73
CA LEU A 108 -22.87 -17.24 -5.99
C LEU A 108 -21.85 -18.14 -6.70
N ALA A 109 -20.59 -18.13 -6.30
CA ALA A 109 -19.54 -18.93 -6.91
C ALA A 109 -19.77 -20.44 -6.65
N PRO A 110 -19.67 -21.29 -7.68
CA PRO A 110 -19.84 -22.73 -7.51
C PRO A 110 -18.64 -23.32 -6.75
N GLY A 111 -18.92 -24.17 -5.75
CA GLY A 111 -17.90 -24.90 -5.01
C GLY A 111 -17.54 -24.31 -3.65
N PHE A 112 -16.37 -24.71 -3.14
CA PHE A 112 -15.86 -24.24 -1.85
C PHE A 112 -15.35 -22.79 -1.99
N THR A 113 -15.98 -21.85 -1.30
CA THR A 113 -15.49 -20.47 -1.23
C THR A 113 -14.26 -20.40 -0.33
N PRO A 114 -13.13 -19.86 -0.82
CA PRO A 114 -11.96 -19.62 0.03
C PRO A 114 -12.35 -18.75 1.23
N ASP A 115 -11.76 -19.07 2.38
CA ASP A 115 -11.99 -18.28 3.58
C ASP A 115 -11.55 -16.80 3.34
N LEU A 116 -12.52 -15.90 3.37
CA LEU A 116 -12.31 -14.47 3.20
C LEU A 116 -11.32 -13.89 4.23
N SER A 117 -11.19 -14.55 5.38
CA SER A 117 -10.22 -14.15 6.41
C SER A 117 -8.77 -14.31 5.94
N ALA A 118 -8.49 -15.25 5.05
CA ALA A 118 -7.16 -15.45 4.49
C ALA A 118 -6.69 -14.24 3.65
N PHE A 119 -7.61 -13.55 2.98
CA PHE A 119 -7.29 -12.31 2.26
C PHE A 119 -7.12 -11.10 3.18
N LEU A 120 -7.79 -11.08 4.34
CA LEU A 120 -7.65 -9.99 5.31
C LEU A 120 -6.27 -9.97 5.95
N PHE A 121 -5.77 -11.11 6.38
CA PHE A 121 -4.51 -11.19 7.13
C PHE A 121 -3.31 -11.50 6.25
N GLY A 122 -3.52 -12.11 5.06
CA GLY A 122 -2.45 -12.53 4.17
C GLY A 122 -1.46 -13.49 4.84
N ASN A 123 -0.55 -14.02 4.06
CA ASN A 123 0.58 -14.77 4.60
C ASN A 123 1.81 -14.53 3.70
N ILE A 124 2.73 -13.72 4.19
CA ILE A 124 3.95 -13.36 3.45
C ILE A 124 4.84 -14.58 3.14
N LEU A 125 4.64 -15.70 3.84
CA LEU A 125 5.40 -16.93 3.62
C LEU A 125 4.89 -17.74 2.43
N THR A 126 3.70 -17.42 1.88
CA THR A 126 3.11 -18.10 0.71
C THR A 126 3.42 -17.42 -0.63
N ILE A 127 4.36 -16.48 -0.64
CA ILE A 127 4.78 -15.75 -1.84
C ILE A 127 5.33 -16.68 -2.91
N THR A 128 4.78 -16.57 -4.12
CA THR A 128 5.26 -17.29 -5.29
C THR A 128 6.32 -16.48 -6.05
N THR A 129 7.11 -17.17 -6.87
CA THR A 129 8.07 -16.49 -7.77
C THR A 129 7.39 -15.51 -8.72
N THR A 130 6.18 -15.83 -9.17
CA THR A 130 5.37 -14.94 -10.04
C THR A 130 5.02 -13.64 -9.32
N ASP A 131 4.63 -13.71 -8.06
CA ASP A 131 4.30 -12.52 -7.26
C ASP A 131 5.52 -11.61 -7.11
N ILE A 132 6.72 -12.19 -6.89
CA ILE A 132 7.97 -11.42 -6.82
C ILE A 132 8.23 -10.70 -8.13
N TRP A 133 8.09 -11.36 -9.29
CA TRP A 133 8.30 -10.71 -10.58
C TRP A 133 7.31 -9.58 -10.86
N ILE A 134 6.05 -9.73 -10.46
CA ILE A 134 5.04 -8.66 -10.53
C ILE A 134 5.49 -7.45 -9.70
N LEU A 135 5.93 -7.67 -8.46
CA LEU A 135 6.41 -6.60 -7.59
C LEU A 135 7.70 -5.95 -8.09
N VAL A 136 8.64 -6.72 -8.61
CA VAL A 136 9.86 -6.19 -9.25
C VAL A 136 9.49 -5.27 -10.41
N GLY A 137 8.65 -5.76 -11.34
CA GLY A 137 8.20 -4.97 -12.48
C GLY A 137 7.50 -3.68 -12.05
N LEU A 138 6.59 -3.77 -11.09
CA LEU A 138 5.88 -2.61 -10.55
C LEU A 138 6.83 -1.62 -9.86
N SER A 139 7.75 -2.11 -9.01
CA SER A 139 8.72 -1.28 -8.30
C SER A 139 9.67 -0.54 -9.27
N VAL A 140 10.12 -1.21 -10.32
CA VAL A 140 10.95 -0.61 -11.37
C VAL A 140 10.15 0.46 -12.13
N LEU A 141 8.92 0.14 -12.54
CA LEU A 141 8.04 1.07 -13.25
C LEU A 141 7.75 2.32 -12.42
N LEU A 142 7.42 2.15 -11.12
CA LEU A 142 7.21 3.26 -10.20
C LEU A 142 8.49 4.09 -10.00
N SER A 143 9.63 3.45 -9.84
CA SER A 143 10.91 4.14 -9.66
C SER A 143 11.26 4.98 -10.88
N ILE A 144 11.06 4.46 -12.10
CA ILE A 144 11.28 5.19 -13.36
C ILE A 144 10.30 6.36 -13.45
N PHE A 145 8.99 6.10 -13.24
CA PHE A 145 7.95 7.14 -13.35
C PHE A 145 8.18 8.27 -12.36
N PHE A 146 8.44 7.95 -11.08
CA PHE A 146 8.71 8.98 -10.08
C PHE A 146 10.05 9.70 -10.29
N SER A 147 11.06 9.04 -10.85
CA SER A 147 12.32 9.70 -11.19
C SER A 147 12.16 10.68 -12.35
N CYS A 148 11.41 10.31 -13.39
CA CYS A 148 11.18 11.16 -14.56
C CYS A 148 10.23 12.34 -14.27
N PHE A 149 9.20 12.11 -13.47
CA PHE A 149 8.11 13.07 -13.25
C PHE A 149 8.04 13.59 -11.81
N LEU A 150 9.15 13.54 -11.08
CA LEU A 150 9.15 13.89 -9.66
C LEU A 150 8.68 15.34 -9.39
N ASN A 151 9.16 16.31 -10.17
CA ASN A 151 8.79 17.71 -9.96
C ASN A 151 7.29 17.97 -10.20
N PRO A 152 6.68 17.53 -11.32
CA PRO A 152 5.23 17.57 -11.49
C PRO A 152 4.46 16.92 -10.35
N ILE A 153 4.88 15.71 -9.92
CA ILE A 153 4.21 14.96 -8.84
C ILE A 153 4.26 15.73 -7.53
N ILE A 154 5.42 16.28 -7.17
CA ILE A 154 5.56 17.10 -5.96
C ILE A 154 4.67 18.34 -6.04
N THR A 155 4.69 19.05 -7.17
CA THR A 155 3.87 20.25 -7.35
C THR A 155 2.39 19.93 -7.18
N ILE A 156 1.89 18.87 -7.82
CA ILE A 156 0.50 18.42 -7.70
C ILE A 156 0.17 17.98 -6.25
N ALA A 157 1.13 17.35 -5.57
CA ALA A 157 0.91 16.86 -4.21
C ALA A 157 0.77 17.99 -3.19
N PHE A 158 1.47 19.12 -3.37
CA PHE A 158 1.46 20.24 -2.44
C PHE A 158 0.47 21.34 -2.82
N ASP A 159 0.41 21.69 -4.10
CA ASP A 159 -0.44 22.78 -4.61
C ASP A 159 -0.95 22.47 -6.01
N ARG A 160 -2.21 22.02 -6.05
CA ARG A 160 -2.91 21.66 -7.29
C ARG A 160 -3.16 22.87 -8.18
N GLU A 161 -3.53 24.01 -7.59
CA GLU A 161 -3.86 25.23 -8.34
C GLU A 161 -2.59 25.83 -8.97
N TYR A 162 -1.49 25.80 -8.23
CA TYR A 162 -0.19 26.20 -8.78
C TYR A 162 0.25 25.27 -9.92
N ALA A 163 0.04 23.96 -9.80
CA ALA A 163 0.34 23.02 -10.89
C ALA A 163 -0.47 23.32 -12.16
N LEU A 164 -1.76 23.69 -12.03
CA LEU A 164 -2.61 24.12 -13.15
C LEU A 164 -2.07 25.42 -13.79
N SER A 165 -1.62 26.38 -13.01
CA SER A 165 -1.03 27.64 -13.52
C SER A 165 0.24 27.40 -14.33
N GLN A 166 1.01 26.37 -14.00
CA GLN A 166 2.20 25.92 -14.72
C GLN A 166 1.90 25.07 -15.97
N ARG A 167 0.62 24.95 -16.36
CA ARG A 167 0.15 24.14 -17.49
C ARG A 167 0.53 22.65 -17.38
N ILE A 168 0.73 22.15 -16.18
CA ILE A 168 0.93 20.72 -15.94
C ILE A 168 -0.41 20.01 -16.21
N PRO A 169 -0.44 18.89 -16.94
CA PRO A 169 -1.69 18.15 -17.18
C PRO A 169 -2.13 17.39 -15.91
N VAL A 170 -2.57 18.14 -14.89
CA VAL A 170 -2.86 17.66 -13.53
C VAL A 170 -3.82 16.47 -13.55
N VAL A 171 -4.90 16.57 -14.32
CA VAL A 171 -5.92 15.51 -14.40
C VAL A 171 -5.32 14.18 -14.87
N LEU A 172 -4.45 14.22 -15.87
CA LEU A 172 -3.77 13.01 -16.37
C LEU A 172 -2.88 12.38 -15.30
N PHE A 173 -2.08 13.21 -14.59
CA PHE A 173 -1.23 12.72 -13.52
C PHE A 173 -2.02 12.13 -12.36
N GLU A 174 -3.13 12.75 -11.96
CA GLU A 174 -3.98 12.26 -10.88
C GLU A 174 -4.56 10.88 -11.24
N TYR A 175 -5.08 10.67 -12.46
CA TYR A 175 -5.55 9.35 -12.89
C TYR A 175 -4.43 8.30 -12.98
N ILE A 176 -3.24 8.67 -13.47
CA ILE A 176 -2.09 7.76 -13.50
C ILE A 176 -1.66 7.36 -12.09
N LEU A 177 -1.60 8.33 -11.16
CA LEU A 177 -1.24 8.06 -9.78
C LEU A 177 -2.29 7.20 -9.07
N MET A 178 -3.59 7.42 -9.34
CA MET A 178 -4.66 6.56 -8.85
C MET A 178 -4.54 5.12 -9.37
N MET A 179 -4.20 4.95 -10.65
CA MET A 179 -3.91 3.63 -11.22
C MET A 179 -2.74 2.96 -10.49
N PHE A 180 -1.64 3.68 -10.25
CA PHE A 180 -0.49 3.14 -9.53
C PHE A 180 -0.80 2.79 -8.08
N ILE A 181 -1.61 3.59 -7.39
CA ILE A 181 -2.11 3.27 -6.04
C ILE A 181 -2.86 1.94 -6.08
N ALA A 182 -3.83 1.78 -6.98
CA ALA A 182 -4.63 0.56 -7.09
C ALA A 182 -3.76 -0.68 -7.43
N LEU A 183 -2.85 -0.56 -8.39
CA LEU A 183 -1.94 -1.65 -8.76
C LEU A 183 -0.99 -2.02 -7.62
N THR A 184 -0.45 -1.05 -6.88
CA THR A 184 0.41 -1.30 -5.71
C THR A 184 -0.35 -2.05 -4.62
N ILE A 185 -1.58 -1.62 -4.33
CA ILE A 185 -2.43 -2.26 -3.35
C ILE A 185 -2.69 -3.72 -3.73
N VAL A 186 -3.15 -3.98 -4.94
CA VAL A 186 -3.52 -5.34 -5.37
C VAL A 186 -2.31 -6.26 -5.46
N SER A 187 -1.18 -5.77 -5.95
CA SER A 187 0.07 -6.55 -6.01
C SER A 187 0.56 -6.95 -4.62
N CYS A 188 0.39 -6.08 -3.63
CA CYS A 188 0.77 -6.36 -2.26
C CYS A 188 -0.29 -7.18 -1.51
N LEU A 189 -1.58 -7.06 -1.86
CA LEU A 189 -2.69 -7.66 -1.13
C LEU A 189 -2.58 -9.18 -1.01
N ARG A 190 -2.25 -9.86 -2.09
CA ARG A 190 -2.12 -11.32 -2.13
C ARG A 190 -1.03 -11.84 -1.18
N MET A 191 0.05 -11.07 -1.05
CA MET A 191 1.21 -11.47 -0.27
C MET A 191 1.06 -11.13 1.22
N ILE A 192 0.52 -9.96 1.46
CA ILE A 192 0.68 -9.27 2.74
C ILE A 192 -0.67 -9.13 3.45
N GLY A 193 -1.77 -9.24 2.71
CA GLY A 193 -3.13 -9.03 3.21
C GLY A 193 -3.49 -7.55 3.37
N ILE A 194 -4.79 -7.31 3.53
CA ILE A 194 -5.40 -5.97 3.55
C ILE A 194 -4.77 -5.07 4.63
N VAL A 195 -4.72 -5.57 5.86
CA VAL A 195 -4.34 -4.76 7.03
C VAL A 195 -2.86 -4.34 6.96
N LEU A 196 -2.00 -5.25 6.49
CA LEU A 196 -0.57 -4.94 6.39
C LEU A 196 -0.26 -4.00 5.22
N VAL A 197 -0.99 -4.08 4.09
CA VAL A 197 -0.83 -3.14 2.96
C VAL A 197 -1.10 -1.71 3.43
N ILE A 198 -2.21 -1.48 4.15
CA ILE A 198 -2.55 -0.17 4.71
C ILE A 198 -1.43 0.32 5.64
N SER A 199 -0.91 -0.57 6.49
CA SER A 199 0.19 -0.26 7.40
C SER A 199 1.47 0.15 6.66
N LEU A 200 1.89 -0.60 5.64
CA LEU A 200 3.09 -0.29 4.85
C LEU A 200 2.97 0.98 4.00
N LEU A 201 1.76 1.34 3.59
CA LEU A 201 1.50 2.59 2.87
C LEU A 201 1.46 3.81 3.79
N THR A 202 1.48 3.65 5.12
CA THR A 202 1.29 4.76 6.06
C THR A 202 2.37 4.87 7.13
N LEU A 203 2.63 3.81 7.90
CA LEU A 203 3.53 3.87 9.07
C LEU A 203 4.99 4.20 8.71
N PRO A 204 5.62 3.59 7.69
CA PRO A 204 6.99 3.95 7.32
C PRO A 204 7.14 5.39 6.89
N GLN A 205 6.15 5.92 6.15
CA GLN A 205 6.13 7.31 5.69
C GLN A 205 5.91 8.30 6.84
N MET A 206 4.99 7.95 7.78
CA MET A 206 4.80 8.74 9.01
C MET A 206 6.07 8.76 9.85
N THR A 207 6.80 7.63 9.94
CA THR A 207 8.09 7.55 10.62
C THR A 207 9.14 8.42 9.93
N ALA A 208 9.25 8.35 8.61
CA ALA A 208 10.16 9.16 7.81
C ALA A 208 9.89 10.68 7.98
N ASN A 209 8.62 11.09 8.04
CA ASN A 209 8.21 12.47 8.28
C ASN A 209 8.64 13.02 9.64
N LEU A 210 8.97 12.18 10.61
CA LEU A 210 9.57 12.64 11.87
C LEU A 210 10.97 13.24 11.65
N PHE A 211 11.72 12.79 10.65
CA PHE A 211 13.11 13.16 10.44
C PHE A 211 13.31 14.18 9.33
N THR A 212 12.41 14.24 8.35
CA THR A 212 12.57 15.14 7.19
C THR A 212 11.23 15.54 6.57
N HIS A 213 11.20 16.72 5.94
CA HIS A 213 10.07 17.20 5.16
C HIS A 213 10.36 17.17 3.64
N SER A 214 11.55 16.72 3.23
CA SER A 214 11.89 16.59 1.81
C SER A 214 11.26 15.34 1.22
N PHE A 215 10.40 15.49 0.20
CA PHE A 215 9.69 14.39 -0.46
C PHE A 215 10.63 13.26 -0.90
N LYS A 216 11.77 13.59 -1.53
CA LYS A 216 12.77 12.59 -1.94
C LYS A 216 13.33 11.81 -0.75
N LYS A 217 13.69 12.52 0.34
CA LYS A 217 14.25 11.87 1.53
C LYS A 217 13.20 11.01 2.24
N ILE A 218 11.93 11.44 2.22
CA ILE A 218 10.83 10.65 2.79
C ILE A 218 10.70 9.32 2.07
N ILE A 219 10.76 9.29 0.72
CA ILE A 219 10.71 8.04 -0.05
C ILE A 219 11.80 7.07 0.41
N TRP A 220 13.06 7.51 0.43
CA TRP A 220 14.18 6.64 0.81
C TRP A 220 14.11 6.14 2.25
N LEU A 221 13.75 7.01 3.18
CA LEU A 221 13.58 6.64 4.57
C LEU A 221 12.37 5.71 4.76
N ALA A 222 11.27 5.95 4.05
CA ALA A 222 10.09 5.09 4.11
C ALA A 222 10.39 3.68 3.59
N ILE A 223 11.15 3.55 2.49
CA ILE A 223 11.62 2.25 1.99
C ILE A 223 12.46 1.55 3.06
N GLY A 224 13.40 2.25 3.68
CA GLY A 224 14.25 1.70 4.74
C GLY A 224 13.45 1.25 5.96
N PHE A 225 12.57 2.12 6.49
CA PHE A 225 11.71 1.78 7.63
C PHE A 225 10.71 0.66 7.31
N GLY A 226 10.14 0.65 6.10
CA GLY A 226 9.26 -0.40 5.64
C GLY A 226 9.97 -1.77 5.62
N TYR A 227 11.14 -1.82 5.02
CA TYR A 227 11.93 -3.05 4.94
C TYR A 227 12.39 -3.55 6.32
N ILE A 228 12.88 -2.65 7.19
CA ILE A 228 13.25 -2.98 8.58
C ILE A 228 12.03 -3.52 9.34
N SER A 229 10.86 -2.91 9.16
CA SER A 229 9.64 -3.36 9.80
C SER A 229 9.20 -4.74 9.32
N CYS A 230 9.32 -5.03 8.03
CA CYS A 230 9.04 -6.35 7.48
C CYS A 230 10.00 -7.41 8.05
N LEU A 231 11.31 -7.16 8.04
CA LEU A 231 12.29 -8.10 8.55
C LEU A 231 12.15 -8.34 10.06
N GLY A 232 12.00 -7.25 10.83
CA GLY A 232 11.81 -7.35 12.29
C GLY A 232 10.52 -8.06 12.66
N GLY A 233 9.42 -7.78 11.94
CA GLY A 233 8.15 -8.45 12.13
C GLY A 233 8.16 -9.91 11.72
N LEU A 234 8.85 -10.28 10.62
CA LEU A 234 9.06 -11.69 10.24
C LEU A 234 9.85 -12.45 11.30
N PHE A 235 10.91 -11.86 11.83
CA PHE A 235 11.67 -12.46 12.90
C PHE A 235 10.83 -12.66 14.17
N LEU A 236 10.02 -11.65 14.54
CA LEU A 236 9.12 -11.73 15.68
C LEU A 236 8.05 -12.82 15.49
N SER A 237 7.48 -12.91 14.28
CA SER A 237 6.51 -13.94 13.89
C SER A 237 7.09 -15.36 14.06
N TYR A 238 8.33 -15.56 13.63
CA TYR A 238 9.00 -16.84 13.75
C TYR A 238 9.24 -17.23 15.22
N GLN A 239 9.70 -16.28 16.05
CA GLN A 239 9.98 -16.55 17.47
C GLN A 239 8.71 -16.81 18.29
N LEU A 240 7.64 -16.06 18.04
CA LEU A 240 6.40 -16.14 18.81
C LEU A 240 5.37 -17.10 18.20
N GLN A 241 5.65 -17.67 17.01
CA GLN A 241 4.72 -18.56 16.28
C GLN A 241 3.34 -17.91 16.05
N VAL A 242 3.35 -16.60 15.67
CA VAL A 242 2.13 -15.81 15.41
C VAL A 242 2.06 -15.39 13.94
N PRO A 243 0.88 -15.00 13.42
CA PRO A 243 0.73 -14.58 12.02
C PRO A 243 1.70 -13.46 11.62
N SER A 244 2.39 -13.62 10.49
CA SER A 244 3.43 -12.71 10.02
C SER A 244 2.92 -11.29 9.76
N GLY A 245 1.73 -11.15 9.15
CA GLY A 245 1.13 -9.85 8.89
C GLY A 245 0.93 -9.01 10.15
N ALA A 246 0.31 -9.59 11.17
CA ALA A 246 0.08 -8.92 12.46
C ALA A 246 1.39 -8.54 13.16
N SER A 247 2.39 -9.42 13.11
CA SER A 247 3.71 -9.17 13.71
C SER A 247 4.43 -8.01 13.04
N ILE A 248 4.36 -7.90 11.71
CA ILE A 248 4.98 -6.80 10.95
C ILE A 248 4.30 -5.47 11.30
N ILE A 249 2.96 -5.45 11.37
CA ILE A 249 2.21 -4.25 11.77
C ILE A 249 2.60 -3.81 13.18
N PHE A 250 2.60 -4.75 14.12
CA PHE A 250 2.96 -4.47 15.51
C PHE A 250 4.40 -3.92 15.60
N PHE A 251 5.35 -4.55 14.91
CA PHE A 251 6.73 -4.08 14.87
C PHE A 251 6.85 -2.69 14.23
N SER A 252 6.09 -2.41 13.16
CA SER A 252 6.06 -1.08 12.52
C SER A 252 5.58 0.01 13.48
N ILE A 253 4.55 -0.29 14.30
CA ILE A 253 4.04 0.62 15.32
C ILE A 253 5.10 0.87 16.39
N LEU A 254 5.80 -0.18 16.84
CA LEU A 254 6.89 -0.03 17.81
C LEU A 254 8.03 0.84 17.28
N VAL A 255 8.44 0.65 16.02
CA VAL A 255 9.45 1.49 15.36
C VAL A 255 9.01 2.94 15.32
N TYR A 256 7.75 3.21 14.90
CA TYR A 256 7.20 4.56 14.89
C TYR A 256 7.19 5.20 16.29
N ALA A 257 6.69 4.47 17.30
CA ALA A 257 6.63 4.95 18.68
C ALA A 257 8.02 5.27 19.23
N PHE A 258 8.99 4.37 19.02
CA PHE A 258 10.36 4.56 19.43
C PHE A 258 10.99 5.80 18.79
N CYS A 259 10.86 5.96 17.49
CA CYS A 259 11.37 7.13 16.76
C CYS A 259 10.71 8.43 17.23
N LYS A 260 9.39 8.42 17.50
CA LYS A 260 8.66 9.59 17.99
C LYS A 260 9.11 9.99 19.40
N ILE A 261 9.24 9.02 20.31
CA ILE A 261 9.71 9.26 21.68
C ILE A 261 11.15 9.80 21.67
N SER A 262 12.04 9.17 20.90
CA SER A 262 13.46 9.59 20.77
C SER A 262 13.57 11.02 20.26
N LYS A 263 12.76 11.40 19.24
CA LYS A 263 12.70 12.78 18.75
C LYS A 263 12.20 13.74 19.82
N SER A 264 11.16 13.37 20.58
CA SER A 264 10.60 14.21 21.63
C SER A 264 11.62 14.49 22.75
N ILE A 265 12.35 13.44 23.19
CA ILE A 265 13.42 13.58 24.18
C ILE A 265 14.56 14.48 23.67
N TYR A 266 14.95 14.31 22.42
CA TYR A 266 15.99 15.12 21.80
C TYR A 266 15.62 16.61 21.77
N LEU A 267 14.39 16.94 21.36
CA LEU A 267 13.89 18.31 21.32
C LEU A 267 13.72 18.93 22.72
N CYS A 268 13.30 18.13 23.69
CA CYS A 268 13.19 18.58 25.09
C CYS A 268 14.58 18.93 25.65
N ARG A 269 15.61 18.15 25.31
CA ARG A 269 17.00 18.39 25.73
C ARG A 269 17.61 19.66 25.09
N GLN A 270 17.25 19.95 23.83
CA GLN A 270 17.69 21.19 23.17
C GLN A 270 17.02 22.47 23.71
N ARG A 271 15.81 22.35 24.28
CA ARG A 271 15.10 23.50 24.89
C ARG A 271 15.65 23.88 26.26
N ASN A 272 16.34 22.94 26.94
CA ASN A 272 16.89 23.13 28.26
C ASN A 272 18.38 23.58 28.26
N HIS A 273 18.96 23.77 27.08
CA HIS A 273 20.25 24.39 26.81
C HIS A 273 20.06 25.68 26.00
#